data_e53052adeab52762e3fe131ca3ac0fda
#
_entry.id   e53052adeab52762e3fe131ca3ac0fda
#
_cell.length_a   1.000
_cell.length_b   1.000
_cell.length_c   1.000
_cell.angle_alpha   90.00
_cell.angle_beta   90.00
_cell.angle_gamma   90.00
#
_symmetry.space_group_name_H-M   'P 1'
#
loop_
_entity.id
_entity.type
_entity.pdbx_description
1 polymer ?
#
loop_
_entity_poly.entity_id
_entity_poly.type
_entity_poly.pdbx_seq_one_letter_code
_entity_poly.pdbx_strand_id
1 'polypeptide(L)'
;MGKKENNTLDFEVQTMNFHRLLVAVDEDDSTSSIRAFNYAVTTAKAFHIPLAIVTILETADLNIYDSLSPEVLADRRQEVLAKVNQYAQKAVDFGVTEVTPLIGEGKPGNVIVKEIIPDWRPDLLIVGSETKEKSRLFIGSQASYMAQNAACSVIVVRANDQFY
;
A
#
# COMPACT_ATOMS: atom_id res chain seq x y z
N MET A 1 -20.24 -26.17 43.49
CA MET A 1 -21.06 -25.25 42.68
C MET A 1 -20.13 -24.31 41.92
N GLY A 2 -19.97 -24.55 40.67
CA GLY A 2 -19.19 -23.66 39.83
C GLY A 2 -19.91 -22.32 39.66
N LYS A 3 -19.25 -21.21 40.01
CA LYS A 3 -19.67 -19.88 39.62
C LYS A 3 -19.72 -19.87 38.10
N LYS A 4 -20.89 -19.71 37.50
CA LYS A 4 -21.02 -19.24 36.13
C LYS A 4 -20.39 -17.84 36.12
N GLU A 5 -19.17 -17.72 35.69
CA GLU A 5 -18.61 -16.41 35.31
C GLU A 5 -19.55 -15.83 34.27
N ASN A 6 -20.13 -14.69 34.59
CA ASN A 6 -20.89 -13.91 33.63
C ASN A 6 -19.91 -13.48 32.52
N ASN A 7 -19.89 -14.23 31.44
CA ASN A 7 -19.03 -13.97 30.27
C ASN A 7 -19.65 -12.84 29.43
N THR A 8 -19.90 -11.69 30.08
CA THR A 8 -20.44 -10.50 29.43
C THR A 8 -19.28 -9.61 29.02
N LEU A 9 -19.24 -9.21 27.74
CA LEU A 9 -18.26 -8.26 27.24
C LEU A 9 -18.52 -6.89 27.88
N ASP A 10 -17.51 -6.37 28.57
CA ASP A 10 -17.59 -5.09 29.30
C ASP A 10 -16.77 -4.03 28.53
N PHE A 11 -17.25 -3.68 27.33
CA PHE A 11 -16.72 -2.55 26.57
C PHE A 11 -17.80 -1.92 25.69
N GLU A 12 -17.62 -0.65 25.37
CA GLU A 12 -18.43 0.07 24.39
C GLU A 12 -17.69 0.19 23.06
N VAL A 13 -18.41 0.07 21.94
CA VAL A 13 -17.84 0.25 20.61
C VAL A 13 -17.42 1.69 20.44
N GLN A 14 -16.18 1.90 20.03
CA GLN A 14 -15.63 3.21 19.72
C GLN A 14 -15.42 3.38 18.22
N THR A 15 -15.76 4.55 17.70
CA THR A 15 -15.51 4.88 16.29
C THR A 15 -14.01 5.03 16.06
N MET A 16 -13.50 4.29 15.07
CA MET A 16 -12.12 4.46 14.60
C MET A 16 -12.05 5.64 13.63
N ASN A 17 -11.18 6.57 13.93
CA ASN A 17 -10.94 7.72 13.06
C ASN A 17 -9.62 7.53 12.30
N PHE A 18 -9.69 7.53 10.97
CA PHE A 18 -8.53 7.53 10.11
C PHE A 18 -8.15 8.97 9.75
N HIS A 19 -6.88 9.31 9.82
CA HIS A 19 -6.37 10.66 9.53
C HIS A 19 -5.53 10.72 8.26
N ARG A 20 -4.83 9.65 7.92
CA ARG A 20 -3.98 9.55 6.73
C ARG A 20 -3.97 8.14 6.17
N LEU A 21 -4.16 8.02 4.88
CA LEU A 21 -4.03 6.78 4.14
C LEU A 21 -2.74 6.74 3.35
N LEU A 22 -2.15 5.54 3.26
CA LEU A 22 -1.07 5.22 2.35
C LEU A 22 -1.47 4.02 1.50
N VAL A 23 -1.33 4.11 0.19
CA VAL A 23 -1.45 2.98 -0.73
C VAL A 23 -0.13 2.73 -1.44
N ALA A 24 0.31 1.48 -1.45
CA ALA A 24 1.45 1.04 -2.23
C ALA A 24 0.97 0.44 -3.55
N VAL A 25 1.53 0.93 -4.65
CA VAL A 25 1.27 0.45 -6.01
C VAL A 25 2.57 0.00 -6.65
N ASP A 26 2.49 -1.07 -7.45
CA ASP A 26 3.65 -1.60 -8.16
C ASP A 26 3.93 -0.79 -9.43
N GLU A 27 5.16 -0.86 -9.92
CA GLU A 27 5.54 -0.27 -11.21
C GLU A 27 4.77 -0.87 -12.38
N ASP A 28 4.42 -2.15 -12.30
CA ASP A 28 3.88 -2.96 -13.40
C ASP A 28 2.36 -2.91 -13.54
N ASP A 29 1.66 -2.01 -12.86
CA ASP A 29 0.19 -1.89 -12.92
C ASP A 29 -0.55 -3.22 -12.74
N SER A 30 -0.12 -4.02 -11.79
CA SER A 30 -0.75 -5.31 -11.51
C SER A 30 -2.22 -5.17 -11.14
N THR A 31 -3.00 -6.22 -11.40
CA THR A 31 -4.42 -6.25 -11.04
C THR A 31 -4.64 -5.97 -9.55
N SER A 32 -3.80 -6.53 -8.69
CA SER A 32 -3.91 -6.30 -7.25
C SER A 32 -3.55 -4.87 -6.85
N SER A 33 -2.57 -4.25 -7.51
CA SER A 33 -2.21 -2.84 -7.33
C SER A 33 -3.34 -1.90 -7.71
N ILE A 34 -3.96 -2.13 -8.87
CA ILE A 34 -5.12 -1.33 -9.33
C ILE A 34 -6.28 -1.46 -8.35
N ARG A 35 -6.57 -2.67 -7.88
CA ARG A 35 -7.63 -2.90 -6.89
C ARG A 35 -7.32 -2.24 -5.54
N ALA A 36 -6.08 -2.33 -5.07
CA ALA A 36 -5.62 -1.64 -3.86
C ALA A 36 -5.78 -0.13 -4.00
N PHE A 37 -5.40 0.42 -5.15
CA PHE A 37 -5.60 1.83 -5.48
C PHE A 37 -7.09 2.23 -5.45
N ASN A 38 -7.96 1.47 -6.11
CA ASN A 38 -9.40 1.71 -6.11
C ASN A 38 -9.98 1.69 -4.69
N TYR A 39 -9.52 0.76 -3.87
CA TYR A 39 -9.89 0.66 -2.46
C TYR A 39 -9.48 1.92 -1.68
N ALA A 40 -8.24 2.36 -1.88
CA ALA A 40 -7.66 3.53 -1.22
C ALA A 40 -8.38 4.83 -1.60
N VAL A 41 -8.60 5.09 -2.89
CA VAL A 41 -9.28 6.32 -3.33
C VAL A 41 -10.73 6.36 -2.88
N THR A 42 -11.41 5.23 -2.88
CA THR A 42 -12.78 5.10 -2.35
C THR A 42 -12.82 5.44 -0.87
N THR A 43 -11.91 4.87 -0.09
CA THR A 43 -11.81 5.10 1.35
C THR A 43 -11.45 6.55 1.66
N ALA A 44 -10.42 7.09 1.00
CA ALA A 44 -9.97 8.47 1.21
C ALA A 44 -11.07 9.48 0.90
N LYS A 45 -11.81 9.28 -0.19
CA LYS A 45 -12.94 10.12 -0.57
C LYS A 45 -14.09 10.04 0.44
N ALA A 46 -14.45 8.82 0.85
CA ALA A 46 -15.57 8.59 1.77
C ALA A 46 -15.32 9.21 3.16
N PHE A 47 -14.09 9.13 3.65
CA PHE A 47 -13.72 9.65 4.97
C PHE A 47 -13.12 11.08 4.93
N HIS A 48 -12.97 11.68 3.74
CA HIS A 48 -12.37 13.00 3.55
C HIS A 48 -10.98 13.13 4.18
N ILE A 49 -10.11 12.17 3.93
CA ILE A 49 -8.76 12.10 4.50
C ILE A 49 -7.67 12.15 3.42
N PRO A 50 -6.48 12.66 3.75
CA PRO A 50 -5.33 12.68 2.87
C PRO A 50 -4.88 11.28 2.44
N LEU A 51 -4.51 11.14 1.16
CA LEU A 51 -3.99 9.93 0.57
C LEU A 51 -2.58 10.16 0.02
N ALA A 52 -1.61 9.37 0.49
CA ALA A 52 -0.34 9.22 -0.20
C ALA A 52 -0.36 7.95 -1.06
N ILE A 53 0.26 8.04 -2.21
CA ILE A 53 0.44 6.94 -3.15
C ILE A 53 1.93 6.73 -3.33
N VAL A 54 2.43 5.55 -2.99
CA VAL A 54 3.86 5.24 -3.07
C VAL A 54 4.14 4.15 -4.08
N THR A 55 5.16 4.37 -4.88
CA THR A 55 5.78 3.36 -5.74
C THR A 55 7.26 3.26 -5.41
N ILE A 56 7.77 2.06 -5.30
CA ILE A 56 9.18 1.80 -4.99
C ILE A 56 9.88 1.31 -6.25
N LEU A 57 10.95 2.01 -6.62
CA LEU A 57 11.89 1.52 -7.62
C LEU A 57 12.67 0.35 -7.02
N GLU A 58 12.41 -0.85 -7.53
CA GLU A 58 13.11 -2.05 -7.09
C GLU A 58 14.52 -2.09 -7.67
N THR A 59 15.52 -1.88 -6.81
CA THR A 59 16.92 -1.88 -7.21
C THR A 59 17.56 -3.26 -7.12
N ALA A 60 16.96 -4.20 -6.39
CA ALA A 60 17.47 -5.56 -6.23
C ALA A 60 17.44 -6.39 -7.53
N ASP A 61 16.52 -6.08 -8.44
CA ASP A 61 16.35 -6.74 -9.73
C ASP A 61 17.17 -6.08 -10.86
N LEU A 62 17.82 -4.96 -10.56
CA LEU A 62 18.72 -4.34 -11.52
C LEU A 62 19.96 -5.20 -11.72
N ASN A 63 20.23 -5.53 -12.97
CA ASN A 63 21.49 -6.16 -13.36
C ASN A 63 22.66 -5.30 -12.84
N ILE A 64 23.76 -5.94 -12.43
CA ILE A 64 24.97 -5.25 -11.96
C ILE A 64 25.44 -4.20 -12.96
N TYR A 65 25.29 -4.43 -14.26
CA TYR A 65 25.63 -3.48 -15.32
C TYR A 65 24.68 -2.28 -15.38
N ASP A 66 23.40 -2.49 -15.14
CA ASP A 66 22.40 -1.41 -15.13
C ASP A 66 22.54 -0.54 -13.87
N SER A 67 22.91 -1.14 -12.75
CA SER A 67 23.18 -0.42 -11.50
C SER A 67 24.46 0.44 -11.54
N LEU A 68 25.38 0.16 -12.49
CA LEU A 68 26.61 0.92 -12.72
C LEU A 68 26.41 2.09 -13.69
N SER A 69 25.27 2.18 -14.40
CA SER A 69 24.95 3.28 -15.31
C SER A 69 24.07 4.33 -14.64
N PRO A 70 24.61 5.52 -14.28
CA PRO A 70 23.81 6.59 -13.69
C PRO A 70 22.65 7.04 -14.58
N GLU A 71 22.81 6.96 -15.90
CA GLU A 71 21.80 7.37 -16.88
C GLU A 71 20.60 6.42 -16.89
N VAL A 72 20.81 5.10 -16.88
CA VAL A 72 19.75 4.09 -16.82
C VAL A 72 18.95 4.25 -15.52
N LEU A 73 19.63 4.45 -14.41
CA LEU A 73 18.98 4.63 -13.11
C LEU A 73 18.16 5.94 -13.07
N ALA A 74 18.68 7.02 -13.65
CA ALA A 74 17.95 8.29 -13.77
C ALA A 74 16.69 8.14 -14.63
N ASP A 75 16.76 7.41 -15.74
CA ASP A 75 15.61 7.13 -16.61
C ASP A 75 14.54 6.29 -15.87
N ARG A 76 14.96 5.27 -15.15
CA ARG A 76 14.06 4.46 -14.32
C ARG A 76 13.37 5.28 -13.23
N ARG A 77 14.07 6.19 -12.57
CA ARG A 77 13.46 7.10 -11.59
C ARG A 77 12.41 7.99 -12.22
N GLN A 78 12.66 8.50 -13.43
CA GLN A 78 11.68 9.32 -14.15
C GLN A 78 10.43 8.51 -14.55
N GLU A 79 10.59 7.26 -14.97
CA GLU A 79 9.47 6.37 -15.28
C GLU A 79 8.59 6.11 -14.05
N VAL A 80 9.20 5.80 -12.91
CA VAL A 80 8.48 5.57 -11.65
C VAL A 80 7.77 6.85 -11.18
N LEU A 81 8.43 8.00 -11.28
CA LEU A 81 7.83 9.28 -10.93
C LEU A 81 6.64 9.61 -11.84
N ALA A 82 6.78 9.40 -13.14
CA ALA A 82 5.67 9.60 -14.08
C ALA A 82 4.49 8.68 -13.75
N LYS A 83 4.74 7.42 -13.39
CA LYS A 83 3.72 6.45 -13.03
C LYS A 83 2.96 6.86 -11.77
N VAL A 84 3.67 7.20 -10.70
CA VAL A 84 3.02 7.58 -9.44
C VAL A 84 2.22 8.89 -9.59
N ASN A 85 2.70 9.82 -10.43
CA ASN A 85 1.97 11.04 -10.74
C ASN A 85 0.67 10.76 -11.52
N GLN A 86 0.66 9.77 -12.40
CA GLN A 86 -0.57 9.34 -13.09
C GLN A 86 -1.60 8.76 -12.10
N TYR A 87 -1.17 7.95 -11.15
CA TYR A 87 -2.04 7.48 -10.07
C TYR A 87 -2.58 8.64 -9.23
N ALA A 88 -1.73 9.60 -8.89
CA ALA A 88 -2.14 10.78 -8.13
C ALA A 88 -3.20 11.60 -8.89
N GLN A 89 -3.02 11.80 -10.19
CA GLN A 89 -4.01 12.51 -11.01
C GLN A 89 -5.35 11.78 -11.06
N LYS A 90 -5.32 10.45 -11.19
CA LYS A 90 -6.56 9.65 -11.14
C LYS A 90 -7.29 9.77 -9.80
N ALA A 91 -6.54 9.84 -8.69
CA ALA A 91 -7.13 10.04 -7.37
C ALA A 91 -7.79 11.42 -7.23
N VAL A 92 -7.15 12.48 -7.73
CA VAL A 92 -7.69 13.83 -7.76
C VAL A 92 -8.96 13.89 -8.62
N ASP A 93 -8.91 13.32 -9.82
CA ASP A 93 -10.06 13.28 -10.74
C ASP A 93 -11.25 12.50 -10.16
N PHE A 94 -10.98 11.49 -9.36
CA PHE A 94 -12.01 10.73 -8.64
C PHE A 94 -12.66 11.53 -7.50
N GLY A 95 -11.97 12.53 -6.95
CA GLY A 95 -12.47 13.43 -5.93
C GLY A 95 -11.80 13.33 -4.56
N VAL A 96 -10.58 12.77 -4.49
CA VAL A 96 -9.76 12.86 -3.28
C VAL A 96 -9.14 14.25 -3.20
N THR A 97 -9.33 14.93 -2.08
CA THR A 97 -8.97 16.35 -1.94
C THR A 97 -7.49 16.61 -1.70
N GLU A 98 -6.81 15.72 -0.97
CA GLU A 98 -5.38 15.82 -0.69
C GLU A 98 -4.69 14.53 -1.13
N VAL A 99 -3.86 14.64 -2.18
CA VAL A 99 -3.12 13.52 -2.75
C VAL A 99 -1.64 13.85 -2.80
N THR A 100 -0.81 12.97 -2.26
CA THR A 100 0.65 13.12 -2.25
C THR A 100 1.30 11.92 -2.93
N PRO A 101 1.94 12.10 -4.10
CA PRO A 101 2.75 11.06 -4.70
C PRO A 101 4.08 10.93 -3.96
N LEU A 102 4.48 9.70 -3.69
CA LEU A 102 5.75 9.36 -3.03
C LEU A 102 6.50 8.30 -3.85
N ILE A 103 7.80 8.39 -3.86
CA ILE A 103 8.68 7.37 -4.44
C ILE A 103 9.75 6.97 -3.44
N GLY A 104 10.23 5.75 -3.54
CA GLY A 104 11.37 5.24 -2.80
C GLY A 104 12.19 4.29 -3.67
N GLU A 105 13.33 3.88 -3.19
CA GLU A 105 14.24 2.97 -3.89
C GLU A 105 14.69 1.86 -2.95
N GLY A 106 14.66 0.62 -3.43
CA GLY A 106 15.11 -0.53 -2.68
C GLY A 106 14.14 -1.69 -2.73
N LYS A 107 14.05 -2.43 -1.65
CA LYS A 107 13.08 -3.52 -1.48
C LYS A 107 11.77 -2.94 -0.96
N PRO A 108 10.64 -3.11 -1.68
CA PRO A 108 9.42 -2.35 -1.41
C PRO A 108 8.93 -2.41 0.03
N GLY A 109 8.75 -3.59 0.59
CA GLY A 109 8.26 -3.73 1.96
C GLY A 109 9.17 -3.07 2.99
N ASN A 110 10.48 -3.21 2.82
CA ASN A 110 11.47 -2.63 3.73
C ASN A 110 11.47 -1.09 3.69
N VAL A 111 11.46 -0.51 2.48
CA VAL A 111 11.43 0.95 2.29
C VAL A 111 10.13 1.54 2.85
N ILE A 112 9.00 0.92 2.56
CA ILE A 112 7.70 1.39 3.04
C ILE A 112 7.64 1.36 4.56
N VAL A 113 8.04 0.26 5.19
CA VAL A 113 7.96 0.10 6.65
C VAL A 113 8.96 1.00 7.38
N LYS A 114 10.18 1.12 6.88
CA LYS A 114 11.28 1.80 7.59
C LYS A 114 11.44 3.28 7.25
N GLU A 115 10.98 3.71 6.10
CA GLU A 115 11.18 5.08 5.61
C GLU A 115 9.86 5.81 5.38
N ILE A 116 8.96 5.25 4.56
CA ILE A 116 7.73 5.94 4.17
C ILE A 116 6.74 6.07 5.33
N ILE A 117 6.48 5.00 6.06
CA ILE A 117 5.55 5.02 7.20
C ILE A 117 6.02 5.98 8.30
N PRO A 118 7.29 5.98 8.74
CA PRO A 118 7.76 6.93 9.73
C PRO A 118 7.63 8.39 9.31
N ASP A 119 7.82 8.69 8.03
CA ASP A 119 7.75 10.06 7.50
C ASP A 119 6.32 10.52 7.27
N TRP A 120 5.51 9.73 6.57
CA TRP A 120 4.12 10.06 6.26
C TRP A 120 3.16 9.87 7.44
N ARG A 121 3.45 8.93 8.31
CA ARG A 121 2.65 8.55 9.49
C ARG A 121 1.19 8.24 9.15
N PRO A 122 0.94 7.27 8.27
CA PRO A 122 -0.40 6.80 8.01
C PRO A 122 -0.94 6.02 9.21
N ASP A 123 -2.25 6.04 9.39
CA ASP A 123 -2.93 5.10 10.29
C ASP A 123 -3.47 3.88 9.55
N LEU A 124 -3.49 3.91 8.23
CA LEU A 124 -3.87 2.76 7.40
C LEU A 124 -3.00 2.67 6.14
N LEU A 125 -2.40 1.51 5.95
CA LEU A 125 -1.70 1.12 4.72
C LEU A 125 -2.57 0.14 3.92
N ILE A 126 -2.72 0.39 2.63
CA ILE A 126 -3.44 -0.49 1.71
C ILE A 126 -2.46 -1.01 0.67
N VAL A 127 -2.41 -2.32 0.50
CA VAL A 127 -1.51 -3.02 -0.44
C VAL A 127 -2.25 -4.11 -1.19
N GLY A 128 -1.79 -4.41 -2.40
CA GLY A 128 -2.26 -5.55 -3.16
C GLY A 128 -1.59 -6.86 -2.71
N SER A 129 -2.29 -7.97 -2.89
CA SER A 129 -1.82 -9.32 -2.53
C SER A 129 -1.10 -10.04 -3.66
N GLU A 130 -0.52 -9.33 -4.62
CA GLU A 130 0.02 -9.98 -5.80
C GLU A 130 1.04 -11.06 -5.46
N THR A 131 0.82 -12.21 -6.07
CA THR A 131 1.77 -13.32 -6.12
C THR A 131 1.98 -13.69 -7.59
N LYS A 132 3.22 -13.96 -7.97
CA LYS A 132 3.54 -14.55 -9.27
C LYS A 132 2.95 -15.96 -9.44
N GLU A 133 2.54 -16.58 -8.35
CA GLU A 133 1.87 -17.86 -8.31
C GLU A 133 0.35 -17.68 -8.19
N LYS A 134 -0.39 -18.44 -9.00
CA LYS A 134 -1.86 -18.42 -9.06
C LYS A 134 -2.54 -19.02 -7.81
N SER A 135 -1.85 -19.14 -6.71
CA SER A 135 -2.39 -19.71 -5.49
C SER A 135 -3.21 -18.71 -4.71
N ARG A 136 -4.48 -19.02 -4.47
CA ARG A 136 -5.41 -18.21 -3.66
C ARG A 136 -5.05 -18.15 -2.18
N LEU A 137 -4.13 -19.00 -1.72
CA LEU A 137 -3.79 -19.16 -0.31
C LEU A 137 -2.63 -18.26 0.13
N PHE A 138 -1.86 -17.73 -0.80
CA PHE A 138 -0.66 -16.96 -0.49
C PHE A 138 -0.87 -15.46 -0.69
N ILE A 139 -0.36 -14.71 0.26
CA ILE A 139 -0.13 -13.26 0.17
C ILE A 139 1.31 -13.09 -0.32
N GLY A 140 1.57 -12.17 -1.26
CA GLY A 140 2.91 -11.88 -1.75
C GLY A 140 3.88 -11.57 -0.61
N SER A 141 5.16 -11.86 -0.80
CA SER A 141 6.18 -11.70 0.25
C SER A 141 6.29 -10.25 0.76
N GLN A 142 6.13 -9.27 -0.12
CA GLN A 142 6.17 -7.85 0.26
C GLN A 142 4.92 -7.44 1.07
N ALA A 143 3.73 -7.85 0.63
CA ALA A 143 2.49 -7.59 1.39
C ALA A 143 2.51 -8.29 2.75
N SER A 144 3.01 -9.51 2.82
CA SER A 144 3.18 -10.27 4.06
C SER A 144 4.15 -9.57 5.01
N TYR A 145 5.30 -9.12 4.51
CA TYR A 145 6.26 -8.38 5.31
C TYR A 145 5.67 -7.08 5.87
N MET A 146 4.98 -6.31 5.03
CA MET A 146 4.33 -5.06 5.46
C MET A 146 3.24 -5.31 6.51
N ALA A 147 2.41 -6.33 6.32
CA ALA A 147 1.38 -6.70 7.29
C ALA A 147 1.96 -7.09 8.66
N GLN A 148 3.12 -7.73 8.68
CA GLN A 148 3.78 -8.16 9.92
C GLN A 148 4.57 -7.04 10.62
N ASN A 149 5.10 -6.08 9.88
CA ASN A 149 6.10 -5.13 10.38
C ASN A 149 5.66 -3.67 10.36
N ALA A 150 4.56 -3.31 9.70
CA ALA A 150 4.07 -1.95 9.69
C ALA A 150 3.60 -1.49 11.08
N ALA A 151 3.91 -0.23 11.43
CA ALA A 151 3.46 0.37 12.68
C ALA A 151 1.97 0.80 12.65
N CYS A 152 1.31 0.71 11.50
CA CYS A 152 -0.09 1.02 11.31
C CYS A 152 -0.90 -0.22 10.90
N SER A 153 -2.22 -0.09 10.88
CA SER A 153 -3.09 -1.12 10.33
C SER A 153 -2.85 -1.33 8.83
N VAL A 154 -3.01 -2.56 8.35
CA VAL A 154 -2.75 -2.92 6.96
C VAL A 154 -3.96 -3.65 6.38
N ILE A 155 -4.44 -3.19 5.25
CA ILE A 155 -5.41 -3.90 4.43
C ILE A 155 -4.69 -4.52 3.23
N VAL A 156 -4.82 -5.82 3.07
CA VAL A 156 -4.31 -6.56 1.91
C VAL A 156 -5.47 -6.84 0.96
N VAL A 157 -5.45 -6.22 -0.21
CA VAL A 157 -6.51 -6.34 -1.22
C VAL A 157 -6.19 -7.47 -2.17
N ARG A 158 -7.12 -8.41 -2.31
CA ARG A 158 -6.97 -9.58 -3.19
C ARG A 158 -7.15 -9.21 -4.66
N ALA A 159 -6.41 -9.92 -5.54
CA ALA A 159 -6.43 -9.69 -6.98
C ALA A 159 -7.67 -10.26 -7.69
N ASN A 160 -8.32 -11.27 -7.12
CA ASN A 160 -9.40 -12.01 -7.79
C ASN A 160 -10.78 -11.77 -7.17
N ASP A 161 -11.80 -11.67 -8.07
CA ASP A 161 -13.20 -11.38 -7.77
C ASP A 161 -14.09 -12.64 -7.56
N GLN A 162 -13.50 -13.81 -7.42
CA GLN A 162 -14.24 -15.08 -7.52
C GLN A 162 -15.13 -15.42 -6.31
N PHE A 163 -15.45 -14.48 -5.47
CA PHE A 163 -16.35 -14.71 -4.32
C PHE A 163 -17.69 -13.98 -4.42
N TYR A 164 -17.99 -13.36 -5.58
CA TYR A 164 -19.27 -12.68 -5.80
C TYR A 164 -19.89 -13.07 -7.13
#